data_97f4451909b727ec05fab90e2fb1bd9b
#
_entry.id   97f4451909b727ec05fab90e2fb1bd9b
#
_cell.length_a   1.000
_cell.length_b   1.000
_cell.length_c   1.000
_cell.angle_alpha   90.00
_cell.angle_beta   90.00
_cell.angle_gamma   90.00
#
_symmetry.space_group_name_H-M   'P 1'
#
loop_
_entity.id
_entity.type
_entity.pdbx_description
1 polymer ?
#
loop_
_entity_poly.entity_id
_entity_poly.type
_entity_poly.pdbx_seq_one_letter_code
_entity_poly.pdbx_strand_id
1 'polypeptide(L)' 'MIVKAEWPGYVMDILVKLGQEVEEEEPLMLLEGTDSGHTPFYIHSPEAGKVRELLIEEGDFAAEDDDLVLLGDIDGD' A
#
# COMPACT_ATOMS: atom_id res chain seq x y z
N MET A 1 -5.34 11.31 1.59
CA MET A 1 -4.38 10.99 0.50
C MET A 1 -4.53 9.52 0.11
N ILE A 2 -4.51 9.23 -1.17
CA ILE A 2 -4.60 7.85 -1.66
C ILE A 2 -3.22 7.41 -2.11
N VAL A 3 -2.77 6.26 -1.58
CA VAL A 3 -1.51 5.64 -1.99
C VAL A 3 -1.82 4.68 -3.12
N LYS A 4 -1.12 4.84 -4.25
CA LYS A 4 -1.36 4.09 -5.47
C LYS A 4 -0.20 3.15 -5.77
N ALA A 5 -0.49 2.12 -6.56
CA ALA A 5 0.55 1.20 -7.03
C ALA A 5 1.39 1.89 -8.11
N GLU A 6 2.71 1.85 -7.95
CA GLU A 6 3.64 2.39 -8.95
C GLU A 6 3.81 1.43 -10.12
N TRP A 7 3.73 0.14 -9.86
CA TRP A 7 3.86 -0.92 -10.84
C TRP A 7 2.80 -1.97 -10.61
N PRO A 8 2.42 -2.74 -11.64
CA PRO A 8 1.47 -3.82 -11.43
C PRO A 8 2.10 -4.96 -10.61
N GLY A 9 1.29 -5.63 -9.82
CA GLY A 9 1.75 -6.74 -9.00
C GLY A 9 0.61 -7.39 -8.23
N TYR A 10 0.91 -8.54 -7.64
CA TYR A 10 -0.02 -9.25 -6.77
C TYR A 10 0.32 -8.92 -5.31
N VAL A 11 -0.70 -8.64 -4.51
CA VAL A 11 -0.49 -8.31 -3.10
C VAL A 11 -0.12 -9.57 -2.35
N MET A 12 1.12 -9.63 -1.84
CA MET A 12 1.61 -10.76 -1.08
C MET A 12 1.30 -10.60 0.40
N ASP A 13 1.45 -9.37 0.91
CA ASP A 13 1.32 -9.13 2.35
C ASP A 13 0.91 -7.69 2.59
N ILE A 14 -0.05 -7.49 3.48
CA ILE A 14 -0.44 -6.15 3.93
C ILE A 14 0.18 -5.95 5.30
N LEU A 15 1.04 -4.95 5.43
CA LEU A 15 1.90 -4.78 6.60
C LEU A 15 1.32 -3.84 7.64
N VAL A 16 0.15 -3.26 7.38
CA VAL A 16 -0.48 -2.28 8.26
C VAL A 16 -1.94 -2.65 8.51
N LYS A 17 -2.54 -2.04 9.52
CA LYS A 17 -3.93 -2.29 9.91
C LYS A 17 -4.72 -1.00 9.86
N LEU A 18 -6.04 -1.12 9.74
CA LEU A 18 -6.94 0.02 9.85
C LEU A 18 -6.69 0.73 11.17
N GLY A 19 -6.59 2.06 11.11
CA GLY A 19 -6.37 2.88 12.27
C GLY A 19 -4.92 3.03 12.69
N GLN A 20 -4.01 2.29 12.06
CA GLN A 20 -2.59 2.39 12.41
C GLN A 20 -1.99 3.69 11.90
N GLU A 21 -1.16 4.32 12.72
CA GLU A 21 -0.37 5.48 12.30
C GLU A 21 0.89 5.00 11.62
N VAL A 22 1.25 5.63 10.51
CA VAL A 22 2.43 5.29 9.74
C VAL A 22 3.28 6.54 9.54
N GLU A 23 4.57 6.32 9.33
CA GLU A 23 5.50 7.40 9.06
C GLU A 23 5.82 7.46 7.58
N GLU A 24 6.39 8.58 7.16
CA GLU A 24 6.86 8.72 5.77
C GLU A 24 7.85 7.60 5.47
N GLU A 25 7.72 6.99 4.29
CA GLU A 25 8.57 5.90 3.80
C GLU A 25 8.34 4.55 4.49
N GLU A 26 7.38 4.48 5.41
CA GLU A 26 7.08 3.20 6.07
C GLU A 26 6.47 2.22 5.06
N PRO A 27 6.91 0.96 5.02
CA PRO A 27 6.33 -0.02 4.08
C PRO A 27 4.90 -0.39 4.49
N LEU A 28 3.99 -0.31 3.54
CA LEU A 28 2.57 -0.57 3.74
C LEU A 28 2.17 -1.94 3.22
N MET A 29 2.77 -2.38 2.14
CA MET A 29 2.43 -3.64 1.48
C MET A 29 3.66 -4.19 0.77
N LEU A 30 3.68 -5.51 0.61
CA LEU A 30 4.65 -6.21 -0.24
C LEU A 30 3.88 -6.79 -1.41
N LEU A 31 4.33 -6.49 -2.63
CA LEU A 31 3.74 -6.99 -3.85
C LEU A 31 4.76 -7.83 -4.62
N GLU A 32 4.23 -8.80 -5.37
CA GLU A 32 5.04 -9.60 -6.29
C GLU A 32 4.87 -9.01 -7.69
N GLY A 33 5.99 -8.63 -8.31
CA GLY A 33 5.96 -8.02 -9.63
C GLY A 33 5.55 -9.00 -10.73
N THR A 34 5.21 -8.43 -11.89
CA THR A 34 4.76 -9.20 -13.04
C THR A 34 5.87 -9.44 -14.06
N ASP A 35 7.09 -9.03 -13.75
CA ASP A 35 8.26 -9.29 -14.60
C ASP A 35 8.59 -10.79 -14.57
N SER A 36 9.46 -11.22 -15.47
CA SER A 36 9.80 -12.65 -15.60
C SER A 36 10.39 -13.23 -14.32
N GLY A 37 11.03 -12.40 -13.50
CA GLY A 37 11.61 -12.83 -12.23
C GLY A 37 10.66 -12.72 -11.05
N HIS A 38 9.44 -12.23 -11.26
CA HIS A 38 8.47 -11.99 -10.17
C HIS A 38 9.10 -11.18 -9.05
N THR A 39 9.86 -10.14 -9.40
CA THR A 39 10.61 -9.34 -8.42
C THR A 39 9.68 -8.70 -7.41
N PRO A 40 9.88 -8.96 -6.12
CA PRO A 40 9.03 -8.33 -5.10
C PRO A 40 9.39 -6.86 -4.93
N PHE A 41 8.40 -6.06 -4.54
CA PHE A 41 8.63 -4.66 -4.22
C PHE A 41 7.67 -4.22 -3.13
N TYR A 42 8.10 -3.20 -2.36
CA TYR A 42 7.27 -2.64 -1.30
C TYR A 42 6.56 -1.38 -1.78
N ILE A 43 5.35 -1.19 -1.28
CA ILE A 43 4.65 0.08 -1.39
C ILE A 43 4.93 0.83 -0.10
N HIS A 44 5.52 2.01 -0.21
CA HIS A 44 5.87 2.84 0.95
C HIS A 44 4.89 3.99 1.10
N SER A 45 4.70 4.44 2.34
CA SER A 45 3.86 5.60 2.58
C SER A 45 4.57 6.86 2.08
N PRO A 46 3.89 7.70 1.27
CA PRO A 46 4.52 8.94 0.80
C PRO A 46 4.60 10.02 1.88
N GLU A 47 3.86 9.86 2.95
CA GLU A 47 3.87 10.83 4.06
C GLU A 47 3.37 10.16 5.33
N ALA A 48 3.58 10.81 6.48
CA ALA A 48 3.03 10.33 7.72
C ALA A 48 1.50 10.50 7.70
N GLY A 49 0.79 9.55 8.30
CA GLY A 49 -0.66 9.58 8.31
C GLY A 49 -1.25 8.42 9.07
N LYS A 50 -2.55 8.28 8.98
CA LYS A 50 -3.29 7.21 9.64
C LYS A 50 -4.04 6.41 8.58
N VAL A 51 -3.96 5.09 8.65
CA VAL A 51 -4.62 4.19 7.70
C VAL A 51 -6.13 4.26 7.92
N ARG A 52 -6.84 4.82 6.95
CA ARG A 52 -8.31 4.97 7.01
C ARG A 52 -9.02 3.83 6.33
N GLU A 53 -8.49 3.36 5.20
CA GLU A 53 -9.05 2.24 4.46
C GLU A 53 -7.95 1.45 3.79
N LEU A 54 -8.15 0.14 3.72
CA LEU A 54 -7.34 -0.76 2.90
C LEU A 54 -8.21 -1.08 1.70
N LEU A 55 -7.77 -0.67 0.51
CA LEU A 55 -8.59 -0.70 -0.71
C LEU A 55 -8.36 -1.94 -1.56
N ILE A 56 -7.49 -2.83 -1.09
CA ILE A 56 -7.15 -4.06 -1.80
C ILE A 56 -6.88 -5.14 -0.76
N GLU A 57 -6.94 -6.41 -1.14
CA GLU A 57 -6.72 -7.53 -0.24
C GLU A 57 -5.53 -8.36 -0.68
N GLU A 58 -4.99 -9.14 0.25
CA GLU A 58 -3.93 -10.08 -0.07
C GLU A 58 -4.42 -11.06 -1.12
N GLY A 59 -3.56 -11.34 -2.10
CA GLY A 59 -3.90 -12.21 -3.21
C GLY A 59 -4.46 -11.47 -4.42
N ASP A 60 -4.91 -10.24 -4.26
CA ASP A 60 -5.48 -9.46 -5.37
C ASP A 60 -4.39 -8.92 -6.28
N PHE A 61 -4.74 -8.73 -7.54
CA PHE A 61 -3.87 -8.06 -8.50
C PHE A 61 -4.12 -6.54 -8.44
N ALA A 62 -3.04 -5.79 -8.35
CA ALA A 62 -3.06 -4.34 -8.43
C ALA A 62 -2.46 -3.90 -9.76
N ALA A 63 -3.23 -3.19 -10.56
CA ALA A 63 -2.70 -2.59 -11.78
C ALA A 63 -1.97 -1.31 -11.42
N GLU A 64 -1.14 -0.83 -12.33
CA GLU A 64 -0.46 0.46 -12.16
C GLU A 64 -1.51 1.55 -11.89
N ASP A 65 -1.25 2.39 -10.90
CA ASP A 65 -2.13 3.48 -10.46
C ASP A 65 -3.40 3.05 -9.74
N ASP A 66 -3.57 1.76 -9.46
CA ASP A 66 -4.69 1.32 -8.63
C ASP A 66 -4.55 1.87 -7.21
N ASP A 67 -5.69 2.19 -6.60
CA ASP A 67 -5.75 2.70 -5.24
C ASP A 67 -5.52 1.56 -4.25
N LEU A 68 -4.59 1.73 -3.33
CA LEU A 68 -4.21 0.67 -2.38
C LEU A 68 -4.59 1.00 -0.95
N VAL A 69 -4.32 2.22 -0.51
CA VAL A 69 -4.54 2.63 0.88
C VAL A 69 -5.03 4.07 0.90
N LEU A 70 -6.03 4.33 1.72
CA LEU A 70 -6.45 5.71 2.01
C LEU A 70 -5.83 6.12 3.33
N LEU A 71 -5.01 7.18 3.29
CA LEU A 71 -4.42 7.78 4.49
C LEU A 71 -5.15 9.05 4.85
N GLY A 72 -5.34 9.25 6.14
CA GLY A 72 -5.89 10.50 6.67
C GLY A 72 -4.90 11.15 7.62
N ASP A 73 -5.30 12.28 8.20
CA ASP A 73 -4.46 12.99 9.16
C ASP A 73 -4.33 12.20 10.46
N ILE A 74 -3.17 12.31 11.11
CA ILE A 74 -2.94 11.59 12.37
C ILE A 74 -3.85 12.14 13.45
N ASP A 75 -3.99 13.46 13.52
CA ASP A 75 -4.78 14.13 14.57
C ASP A 75 -6.24 14.36 14.17
N GLY A 76 -6.59 14.02 12.94
CA GLY A 76 -7.95 14.21 12.45
C GLY A 76 -8.67 12.90 12.30
N ASP A 77 -9.89 12.98 11.87
CA ASP A 77 -10.67 11.78 11.58
C ASP A 77 -10.71 11.41 10.13
#